data_b27c304585196f4f4dfd107d092498d9
#
_entry.id   b27c304585196f4f4dfd107d092498d9
#
_cell.length_a   1.000
_cell.length_b   1.000
_cell.length_c   1.000
_cell.angle_alpha   90.00
_cell.angle_beta   90.00
_cell.angle_gamma   90.00
#
_symmetry.space_group_name_H-M   'P 1'
#
loop_
_entity.id
_entity.type
_entity.pdbx_description
1 polymer ?
#
loop_
_entity_poly.entity_id
_entity_poly.type
_entity_poly.pdbx_seq_one_letter_code
_entity_poly.pdbx_strand_id
1 'polypeptide(L)'
;MFETSADDLILEKLIILYTFNNLREDVTDSQLTQIIMETDAMNYFTFRALLPKMLESKFITKYQSLDTDLYSITQSGLEVLVYFQNRIPEYFRNKILDYIVNHDEDIFSSKIVRQAKYSSQDDKYVVTLILNQNSR
;
A
#
# COMPACT_ATOMS: atom_id res chain seq x y z
N MET A 1 -12.90 -12.38 -24.17
CA MET A 1 -12.85 -12.29 -23.83
C MET A 1 -12.64 -12.00 -23.25
N PHE A 2 -12.72 -11.97 -23.16
CA PHE A 2 -12.53 -11.71 -22.67
C PHE A 2 -12.54 -11.10 -21.81
N GLU A 3 -12.74 -11.09 -22.34
CA GLU A 3 -12.79 -10.11 -21.57
C GLU A 3 -12.45 -10.38 -20.14
N THR A 4 -11.70 -9.59 -19.46
CA THR A 4 -11.30 -9.93 -18.15
C THR A 4 -12.29 -9.40 -17.12
N SER A 5 -12.86 -10.29 -16.34
CA SER A 5 -13.75 -9.88 -15.28
C SER A 5 -12.93 -9.65 -14.01
N ALA A 6 -13.58 -9.09 -12.99
CA ALA A 6 -12.93 -8.92 -11.69
C ALA A 6 -12.47 -10.26 -11.12
N ASP A 7 -13.22 -11.32 -11.38
CA ASP A 7 -12.84 -12.65 -10.89
C ASP A 7 -11.58 -13.16 -11.55
N ASP A 8 -11.36 -12.75 -12.78
CA ASP A 8 -10.17 -13.18 -13.51
C ASP A 8 -8.92 -12.48 -13.03
N LEU A 9 -9.11 -11.43 -12.19
CA LEU A 9 -7.98 -10.67 -11.68
C LEU A 9 -7.72 -10.94 -10.21
N ILE A 10 -7.99 -12.16 -9.76
CA ILE A 10 -7.80 -12.53 -8.36
C ILE A 10 -6.36 -12.36 -7.96
N LEU A 11 -5.42 -12.78 -8.79
CA LEU A 11 -4.01 -12.65 -8.46
C LEU A 11 -3.62 -11.19 -8.28
N GLU A 12 -4.09 -10.33 -9.20
CA GLU A 12 -3.76 -8.91 -9.13
C GLU A 12 -4.34 -8.27 -7.88
N LYS A 13 -5.55 -8.65 -7.51
CA LYS A 13 -6.14 -8.15 -6.27
C LYS A 13 -5.34 -8.58 -5.06
N LEU A 14 -4.91 -9.84 -5.03
CA LEU A 14 -4.10 -10.33 -3.92
C LEU A 14 -2.76 -9.61 -3.84
N ILE A 15 -2.17 -9.31 -4.99
CA ILE A 15 -0.91 -8.55 -5.02
C ILE A 15 -1.10 -7.17 -4.42
N ILE A 16 -2.20 -6.50 -4.74
CA ILE A 16 -2.49 -5.18 -4.16
C ILE A 16 -2.64 -5.29 -2.65
N LEU A 17 -3.40 -6.29 -2.17
CA LEU A 17 -3.58 -6.49 -0.74
C LEU A 17 -2.26 -6.82 -0.04
N TYR A 18 -1.45 -7.65 -0.68
CA TYR A 18 -0.15 -8.02 -0.15
C TYR A 18 0.74 -6.78 -0.01
N THR A 19 0.69 -5.91 -1.00
CA THR A 19 1.45 -4.66 -0.96
C THR A 19 1.02 -3.83 0.24
N PHE A 20 -0.28 -3.61 0.40
CA PHE A 20 -0.77 -2.85 1.55
C PHE A 20 -0.33 -3.44 2.87
N ASN A 21 -0.42 -4.76 2.98
CA ASN A 21 -0.14 -5.41 4.26
C ASN A 21 1.32 -5.32 4.66
N ASN A 22 2.20 -5.09 3.70
CA ASN A 22 3.63 -5.02 3.99
C ASN A 22 4.16 -3.59 4.07
N LEU A 23 3.28 -2.61 3.87
CA LEU A 23 3.64 -1.21 4.08
C LEU A 23 3.41 -0.87 5.55
N ARG A 24 4.35 -0.12 6.12
CA ARG A 24 4.24 0.22 7.55
C ARG A 24 3.25 1.33 7.83
N GLU A 25 2.80 2.03 6.80
CA GLU A 25 1.85 3.12 6.95
C GLU A 25 0.90 3.13 5.77
N ASP A 26 -0.22 3.80 5.95
CA ASP A 26 -1.17 3.99 4.86
C ASP A 26 -0.53 4.88 3.80
N VAL A 27 -0.97 4.72 2.56
CA VAL A 27 -0.32 5.38 1.43
C VAL A 27 -1.32 6.17 0.60
N THR A 28 -0.77 7.14 -0.14
CA THR A 28 -1.55 7.87 -1.12
C THR A 28 -1.67 7.05 -2.40
N ASP A 29 -2.58 7.49 -3.27
CA ASP A 29 -2.71 6.89 -4.60
C ASP A 29 -1.38 6.91 -5.34
N SER A 30 -0.69 8.05 -5.30
CA SER A 30 0.60 8.19 -6.01
C SER A 30 1.64 7.23 -5.49
N GLN A 31 1.72 7.08 -4.17
CA GLN A 31 2.70 6.17 -3.58
C GLN A 31 2.39 4.73 -3.97
N LEU A 32 1.12 4.34 -3.89
CA LEU A 32 0.74 2.98 -4.24
C LEU A 32 0.98 2.72 -5.72
N THR A 33 0.60 3.68 -6.57
CA THR A 33 0.80 3.54 -8.01
C THR A 33 2.27 3.35 -8.32
N GLN A 34 3.14 4.12 -7.68
CA GLN A 34 4.57 4.00 -7.92
C GLN A 34 5.09 2.62 -7.54
N ILE A 35 4.66 2.10 -6.40
CA ILE A 35 5.09 0.77 -5.97
C ILE A 35 4.67 -0.29 -7.00
N ILE A 36 3.41 -0.24 -7.41
CA ILE A 36 2.88 -1.23 -8.34
C ILE A 36 3.59 -1.14 -9.70
N MET A 37 3.87 0.07 -10.16
CA MET A 37 4.52 0.25 -11.45
C MET A 37 5.98 -0.16 -11.40
N GLU A 38 6.69 0.22 -10.35
CA GLU A 38 8.11 -0.06 -10.28
C GLU A 38 8.41 -1.52 -9.97
N THR A 39 7.50 -2.22 -9.34
CA THR A 39 7.65 -3.66 -9.14
C THR A 39 7.14 -4.45 -10.35
N ASP A 40 6.57 -3.75 -11.32
CA ASP A 40 6.01 -4.38 -12.52
C ASP A 40 5.00 -5.47 -12.16
N ALA A 41 4.23 -5.20 -11.11
CA ALA A 41 3.29 -6.18 -10.59
C ALA A 41 2.11 -6.41 -11.53
N MET A 42 1.71 -5.36 -12.22
CA MET A 42 0.64 -5.41 -13.20
C MET A 42 0.70 -4.14 -14.04
N ASN A 43 -0.02 -4.09 -15.15
CA ASN A 43 0.03 -2.89 -15.95
C ASN A 43 -0.85 -1.80 -15.34
N TYR A 44 -0.60 -0.58 -15.78
CA TYR A 44 -1.23 0.60 -15.20
C TYR A 44 -2.76 0.54 -15.33
N PHE A 45 -3.25 0.13 -16.48
CA PHE A 45 -4.68 0.14 -16.70
C PHE A 45 -5.42 -0.89 -15.85
N THR A 46 -4.80 -2.05 -15.66
CA THR A 46 -5.35 -3.07 -14.77
C THR A 46 -5.42 -2.53 -13.35
N PHE A 47 -4.34 -1.91 -12.89
CA PHE A 47 -4.30 -1.35 -11.54
C PHE A 47 -5.36 -0.27 -11.35
N ARG A 48 -5.48 0.66 -12.30
CA ARG A 48 -6.46 1.74 -12.19
C ARG A 48 -7.90 1.20 -12.21
N ALA A 49 -8.14 0.12 -12.93
CA ALA A 49 -9.47 -0.48 -12.98
C ALA A 49 -9.81 -1.20 -11.68
N LEU A 50 -8.81 -1.82 -11.05
CA LEU A 50 -9.05 -2.61 -9.85
C LEU A 50 -9.25 -1.77 -8.60
N LEU A 51 -8.56 -0.65 -8.50
CA LEU A 51 -8.59 0.13 -7.28
C LEU A 51 -10.00 0.52 -6.85
N PRO A 52 -10.83 1.12 -7.73
CA PRO A 52 -12.20 1.43 -7.32
C PRO A 52 -13.03 0.20 -7.02
N LYS A 53 -12.78 -0.92 -7.69
CA LYS A 53 -13.53 -2.14 -7.41
C LYS A 53 -13.19 -2.67 -6.02
N MET A 54 -11.94 -2.56 -5.61
CA MET A 54 -11.54 -3.01 -4.28
C MET A 54 -12.09 -2.09 -3.19
N LEU A 55 -12.23 -0.80 -3.49
CA LEU A 55 -12.91 0.11 -2.59
C LEU A 55 -14.38 -0.27 -2.45
N GLU A 56 -15.04 -0.55 -3.57
CA GLU A 56 -16.44 -0.93 -3.58
C GLU A 56 -16.67 -2.23 -2.81
N SER A 57 -15.74 -3.18 -2.97
CA SER A 57 -15.81 -4.46 -2.27
C SER A 57 -15.41 -4.36 -0.82
N LYS A 58 -14.88 -3.21 -0.40
CA LYS A 58 -14.48 -2.94 0.98
C LYS A 58 -13.29 -3.78 1.43
N PHE A 59 -12.46 -4.19 0.49
CA PHE A 59 -11.18 -4.82 0.82
C PHE A 59 -10.13 -3.79 1.17
N ILE A 60 -10.30 -2.57 0.65
CA ILE A 60 -9.48 -1.42 1.03
C ILE A 60 -10.42 -0.25 1.29
N THR A 61 -9.91 0.75 1.98
CA THR A 61 -10.67 1.94 2.28
C THR A 61 -9.85 3.17 1.98
N LYS A 62 -10.52 4.29 1.82
CA LYS A 62 -9.89 5.57 1.56
C LYS A 62 -10.43 6.57 2.56
N TYR A 63 -9.53 7.36 3.13
CA TYR A 63 -9.91 8.39 4.09
C TYR A 63 -8.99 9.58 3.92
N GLN A 64 -9.41 10.72 4.44
CA GLN A 64 -8.64 11.96 4.30
C GLN A 64 -7.90 12.26 5.59
N SER A 65 -6.64 12.60 5.46
CA SER A 65 -5.81 12.97 6.59
C SER A 65 -4.89 14.10 6.14
N LEU A 66 -4.91 15.20 6.85
CA LEU A 66 -4.03 16.35 6.53
C LEU A 66 -4.20 16.78 5.07
N ASP A 67 -5.43 16.84 4.60
CA ASP A 67 -5.78 17.24 3.23
C ASP A 67 -5.28 16.28 2.17
N THR A 68 -4.96 15.06 2.56
CA THR A 68 -4.45 14.06 1.65
C THR A 68 -5.30 12.80 1.77
N ASP A 69 -5.67 12.22 0.64
CA ASP A 69 -6.38 10.93 0.65
C ASP A 69 -5.39 9.80 0.86
N LEU A 70 -5.67 8.99 1.86
CA LEU A 70 -4.86 7.82 2.16
C LEU A 70 -5.67 6.55 1.97
N TYR A 71 -4.99 5.50 1.58
CA TYR A 71 -5.61 4.20 1.36
C TYR A 71 -5.07 3.22 2.40
N SER A 72 -5.93 2.31 2.82
CA SER A 72 -5.57 1.32 3.84
C SER A 72 -6.28 0.01 3.55
N ILE A 73 -5.68 -1.10 3.95
CA ILE A 73 -6.34 -2.39 3.88
C ILE A 73 -7.36 -2.48 5.02
N THR A 74 -8.50 -3.09 4.72
CA THR A 74 -9.53 -3.30 5.75
C THR A 74 -9.34 -4.66 6.40
N GLN A 75 -10.11 -4.91 7.46
CA GLN A 75 -10.12 -6.23 8.08
C GLN A 75 -10.55 -7.30 7.07
N SER A 76 -11.57 -7.00 6.25
CA SER A 76 -12.00 -7.93 5.20
C SER A 76 -10.88 -8.22 4.21
N GLY A 77 -10.16 -7.17 3.80
CA GLY A 77 -9.05 -7.34 2.88
C GLY A 77 -7.95 -8.19 3.48
N LEU A 78 -7.64 -7.94 4.74
CA LEU A 78 -6.62 -8.72 5.43
C LEU A 78 -7.00 -10.19 5.52
N GLU A 79 -8.26 -10.46 5.82
CA GLU A 79 -8.74 -11.85 5.90
C GLU A 79 -8.63 -12.56 4.56
N VAL A 80 -9.00 -11.88 3.49
CA VAL A 80 -8.86 -12.44 2.15
C VAL A 80 -7.40 -12.73 1.85
N LEU A 81 -6.53 -11.79 2.17
CA LEU A 81 -5.10 -11.96 1.92
C LEU A 81 -4.55 -13.17 2.67
N VAL A 82 -4.83 -13.24 3.97
CA VAL A 82 -4.31 -14.32 4.80
C VAL A 82 -4.77 -15.67 4.25
N TYR A 83 -6.01 -15.74 3.81
CA TYR A 83 -6.59 -16.98 3.34
C TYR A 83 -5.99 -17.42 2.01
N PHE A 84 -5.66 -16.47 1.12
CA PHE A 84 -5.27 -16.79 -0.25
C PHE A 84 -3.84 -16.41 -0.60
N GLN A 85 -3.04 -15.88 0.32
CA GLN A 85 -1.74 -15.30 -0.06
C GLN A 85 -0.79 -16.33 -0.68
N ASN A 86 -0.98 -17.61 -0.38
CA ASN A 86 -0.13 -18.64 -0.98
C ASN A 86 -0.32 -18.78 -2.48
N ARG A 87 -1.40 -18.18 -3.01
CA ARG A 87 -1.61 -18.16 -4.46
C ARG A 87 -0.72 -17.15 -5.16
N ILE A 88 -0.13 -16.21 -4.43
CA ILE A 88 0.78 -15.25 -5.03
C ILE A 88 2.13 -15.95 -5.23
N PRO A 89 2.63 -16.02 -6.48
CA PRO A 89 3.92 -16.65 -6.70
C PRO A 89 5.02 -15.99 -5.87
N GLU A 90 5.93 -16.78 -5.40
CA GLU A 90 7.02 -16.30 -4.56
C GLU A 90 7.81 -15.18 -5.23
N TYR A 91 7.95 -15.26 -6.54
CA TYR A 91 8.65 -14.22 -7.31
C TYR A 91 8.03 -12.84 -7.05
N PHE A 92 6.71 -12.74 -7.11
CA PHE A 92 6.05 -11.45 -6.88
C PHE A 92 6.15 -11.03 -5.43
N ARG A 93 5.99 -11.97 -4.51
CA ARG A 93 6.09 -11.63 -3.08
C ARG A 93 7.47 -11.08 -2.75
N ASN A 94 8.51 -11.73 -3.24
CA ASN A 94 9.88 -11.28 -2.98
C ASN A 94 10.16 -9.94 -3.63
N LYS A 95 9.70 -9.75 -4.84
CA LYS A 95 9.93 -8.50 -5.56
C LYS A 95 9.29 -7.32 -4.86
N ILE A 96 8.06 -7.50 -4.39
CA ILE A 96 7.35 -6.45 -3.68
C ILE A 96 8.02 -6.16 -2.35
N LEU A 97 8.37 -7.20 -1.60
CA LEU A 97 9.03 -7.01 -0.30
C LEU A 97 10.38 -6.31 -0.47
N ASP A 98 11.18 -6.75 -1.44
CA ASP A 98 12.48 -6.13 -1.67
C ASP A 98 12.33 -4.66 -2.03
N TYR A 99 11.35 -4.34 -2.86
CA TYR A 99 11.13 -2.94 -3.22
C TYR A 99 10.74 -2.12 -2.01
N ILE A 100 9.81 -2.61 -1.21
CA ILE A 100 9.33 -1.86 -0.05
C ILE A 100 10.47 -1.65 0.94
N VAL A 101 11.26 -2.70 1.22
CA VAL A 101 12.37 -2.57 2.16
C VAL A 101 13.40 -1.57 1.66
N ASN A 102 13.75 -1.66 0.39
CA ASN A 102 14.82 -0.82 -0.16
C ASN A 102 14.39 0.61 -0.40
N HIS A 103 13.08 0.87 -0.50
CA HIS A 103 12.58 2.21 -0.81
C HIS A 103 11.69 2.78 0.30
N ASP A 104 11.75 2.18 1.49
CA ASP A 104 10.86 2.60 2.57
C ASP A 104 10.99 4.10 2.87
N GLU A 105 12.22 4.59 2.94
CA GLU A 105 12.41 6.00 3.23
C GLU A 105 11.92 6.88 2.08
N ASP A 106 12.16 6.46 0.85
CA ASP A 106 11.68 7.21 -0.30
C ASP A 106 10.17 7.25 -0.36
N ILE A 107 9.54 6.13 -0.03
CA ILE A 107 8.08 6.04 -0.08
C ILE A 107 7.46 6.98 0.95
N PHE A 108 8.00 7.01 2.15
CA PHE A 108 7.36 7.70 3.26
C PHE A 108 7.97 9.05 3.62
N SER A 109 9.08 9.43 3.01
CA SER A 109 9.77 10.65 3.41
C SER A 109 8.92 11.90 3.22
N SER A 110 8.24 12.02 2.08
CA SER A 110 7.43 13.21 1.85
C SER A 110 6.24 13.27 2.81
N LYS A 111 5.68 12.11 3.14
CA LYS A 111 4.59 12.04 4.11
C LYS A 111 5.06 12.43 5.49
N ILE A 112 6.24 11.96 5.88
CA ILE A 112 6.84 12.29 7.16
C ILE A 112 7.13 13.78 7.25
N VAL A 113 7.70 14.35 6.21
CA VAL A 113 8.01 15.78 6.17
C VAL A 113 6.74 16.60 6.32
N ARG A 114 5.69 16.20 5.63
CA ARG A 114 4.41 16.89 5.72
C ARG A 114 3.86 16.86 7.14
N GLN A 115 3.95 15.71 7.79
CA GLN A 115 3.50 15.59 9.18
C GLN A 115 4.35 16.40 10.12
N ALA A 116 5.65 16.44 9.88
CA ALA A 116 6.55 17.24 10.71
C ALA A 116 6.20 18.71 10.65
N LYS A 117 5.79 19.22 9.50
CA LYS A 117 5.36 20.60 9.39
C LYS A 117 4.20 20.90 10.29
N TYR A 118 3.27 19.98 10.41
CA TYR A 118 2.08 20.21 11.23
C TYR A 118 2.35 20.06 12.71
N SER A 119 3.32 19.24 13.08
CA SER A 119 3.58 18.95 14.48
C SER A 119 4.85 19.62 15.00
N SER A 120 5.45 20.47 14.23
CA SER A 120 6.73 21.06 14.61
C SER A 120 6.66 21.86 15.90
N GLN A 121 5.51 22.39 16.24
CA GLN A 121 5.37 23.15 17.48
C GLN A 121 5.27 22.24 18.69
N ASP A 122 5.05 21.04 18.50
CA ASP A 122 4.96 20.13 19.60
C ASP A 122 6.27 19.56 19.99
N ASP A 123 6.75 19.28 19.72
CA ASP A 123 7.67 18.56 19.97
C ASP A 123 8.29 17.74 20.01
N LYS A 124 8.36 17.30 20.01
CA LYS A 124 8.96 16.43 19.75
C LYS A 124 9.07 15.25 19.60
N TYR A 125 8.59 14.77 19.51
CA TYR A 125 8.71 13.47 19.22
C TYR A 125 8.98 12.76 18.55
N VAL A 126 8.75 13.17 18.34
CA VAL A 126 8.91 12.37 17.67
C VAL A 126 9.67 11.79 17.19
N VAL A 127 9.97 12.16 17.31
CA VAL A 127 10.68 11.49 16.79
C VAL A 127 11.21 10.67 17.01
N THR A 128 11.05 10.70 17.60
CA THR A 128 11.43 9.94 17.76
C THR A 128 11.29 9.00 17.55
N LEU A 129 10.80 9.20 17.64
CA LEU A 129 10.72 8.39 17.29
C LEU A 129 10.98 7.63 16.84
N ILE A 130 11.00 8.03 16.72
CA ILE A 130 11.18 7.34 16.15
C ILE A 130 11.96 6.63 16.10
N LEU A 131 12.25 6.88 16.26
CA LEU A 131 12.92 6.22 16.14
C LEU A 131 13.16 5.28 16.47
N ASN A 132 13.02 5.36 16.99
CA ASN A 132 13.16 4.50 17.05
C ASN A 132 13.14 3.70 17.10
N GLN A 133 12.96 4.03 17.11
CA GLN A 133 12.90 3.41 16.94
C GLN A 133 13.01 2.61 16.82
N ASN A 134 13.18 2.97 16.92
CA ASN A 134 13.34 2.27 16.52
C ASN A 134 13.46 1.53 16.53
N SER A 135 13.50 1.95 16.74
CA SER A 135 13.58 1.34 16.47
C SER A 135 13.59 0.65 16.48
N ARG A 136 13.63 0.96 16.49
CA ARG A 136 13.50 0.21 16.30
C ARG A 136 13.79 -0.30 16.28
#